data_d1a87bd26013953bea2fe25afa25d679
#
_entry.id   d1a87bd26013953bea2fe25afa25d679
#
_cell.length_a   1.000
_cell.length_b   1.000
_cell.length_c   1.000
_cell.angle_alpha   90.00
_cell.angle_beta   90.00
_cell.angle_gamma   90.00
#
_symmetry.space_group_name_H-M   'P 1'
#
loop_
_entity.id
_entity.type
_entity.pdbx_description
1 polymer ?
#
loop_
_entity_poly.entity_id
_entity_poly.type
_entity_poly.pdbx_seq_one_letter_code
_entity_poly.pdbx_strand_id
1 'polypeptide(L)' 'MSSEVTRPDEVTQRARLATLVQEHRDLDAAIEALTLTGSDQLALSRLKKRKLQLKDEIAEINTALLPDIIA' A
#
# COMPACT_ATOMS: atom_id res chain seq x y z
N MET A 1 27.75 7.61 -15.85
CA MET A 1 27.33 7.43 -15.54
C MET A 1 27.00 7.14 -14.67
N SER A 2 26.88 6.96 -14.35
CA SER A 2 26.64 6.60 -13.59
C SER A 2 25.80 6.48 -13.13
N SER A 3 25.31 6.46 -13.10
CA SER A 3 24.48 6.37 -12.72
C SER A 3 24.17 5.83 -11.91
N GLU A 4 24.23 5.36 -11.68
CA GLU A 4 24.02 4.70 -10.92
C GLU A 4 23.85 5.09 -9.91
N VAL A 5 24.13 5.48 -9.67
CA VAL A 5 24.14 5.93 -8.68
C VAL A 5 22.99 6.05 -8.11
N THR A 6 22.19 6.53 -8.41
CA THR A 6 21.17 6.69 -7.81
C THR A 6 20.36 5.74 -7.99
N ARG A 7 19.82 5.12 -7.48
CA ARG A 7 18.95 4.26 -7.68
C ARG A 7 17.72 4.98 -7.89
N PRO A 8 17.33 5.43 -8.96
CA PRO A 8 16.07 6.05 -9.23
C PRO A 8 14.98 5.15 -8.78
N ASP A 9 15.19 3.84 -8.88
CA ASP A 9 14.19 2.93 -8.48
C ASP A 9 13.90 3.03 -7.02
N GLU A 10 14.87 3.24 -6.22
CA GLU A 10 14.66 3.32 -4.80
C GLU A 10 13.85 4.55 -4.44
N VAL A 11 14.15 5.66 -5.06
CA VAL A 11 13.41 6.90 -4.80
C VAL A 11 11.97 6.74 -5.25
N THR A 12 11.77 6.16 -6.41
CA THR A 12 10.44 5.95 -6.94
C THR A 12 9.65 5.01 -6.04
N GLN A 13 10.30 3.98 -5.57
CA GLN A 13 9.62 3.02 -4.71
C GLN A 13 9.24 3.61 -3.36
N ARG A 14 10.07 4.47 -2.81
CA ARG A 14 9.72 5.09 -1.56
C ARG A 14 8.53 6.02 -1.73
N ALA A 15 8.49 6.75 -2.84
CA ALA A 15 7.36 7.61 -3.11
C ALA A 15 6.09 6.79 -3.32
N ARG A 16 6.22 5.68 -4.03
CA ARG A 16 5.07 4.82 -4.26
C ARG A 16 4.58 4.21 -2.95
N LEU A 17 5.52 3.84 -2.09
CA LEU A 17 5.16 3.27 -0.80
C LEU A 17 4.34 4.27 0.01
N ALA A 18 4.77 5.52 0.04
CA ALA A 18 4.04 6.54 0.78
C ALA A 18 2.62 6.70 0.25
N THR A 19 2.47 6.68 -1.07
CA THR A 19 1.16 6.79 -1.67
C THR A 19 0.28 5.58 -1.31
N LEU A 20 0.85 4.40 -1.37
CA LEU A 20 0.09 3.19 -1.07
C LEU A 20 -0.31 3.15 0.41
N VAL A 21 0.55 3.59 1.28
CA VAL A 21 0.23 3.63 2.69
C VAL A 21 -0.92 4.59 2.94
N GLN A 22 -0.90 5.74 2.26
CA GLN A 22 -1.97 6.69 2.41
C GLN A 22 -3.29 6.12 1.89
N GLU A 23 -3.23 5.45 0.74
CA GLU A 23 -4.44 4.85 0.19
C GLU A 23 -4.97 3.77 1.13
N HIS A 24 -4.09 3.01 1.72
CA HIS A 24 -4.50 1.96 2.64
C HIS A 24 -5.24 2.57 3.83
N ARG A 25 -4.74 3.67 4.35
CA ARG A 25 -5.40 4.34 5.46
C ARG A 25 -6.75 4.88 5.05
N ASP A 26 -6.84 5.45 3.85
CA ASP A 26 -8.09 6.00 3.37
C ASP A 26 -9.12 4.88 3.20
N LEU A 27 -8.70 3.73 2.70
CA LEU A 27 -9.61 2.63 2.53
C LEU A 27 -10.06 2.08 3.88
N ASP A 28 -9.16 2.03 4.85
CA ASP A 28 -9.52 1.57 6.17
C ASP A 28 -10.61 2.46 6.74
N ALA A 29 -10.47 3.77 6.60
CA ALA A 29 -11.46 4.71 7.11
C ALA A 29 -12.79 4.55 6.38
N ALA A 30 -12.75 4.34 5.07
CA ALA A 30 -13.95 4.16 4.30
C ALA A 30 -14.67 2.87 4.67
N ILE A 31 -13.90 1.80 4.88
CA ILE A 31 -14.46 0.53 5.27
C ILE A 31 -15.14 0.65 6.63
N GLU A 32 -14.48 1.35 7.53
CA GLU A 32 -15.05 1.53 8.86
C GLU A 32 -16.35 2.32 8.79
N ALA A 33 -16.38 3.38 8.02
CA ALA A 33 -17.57 4.20 7.88
C ALA A 33 -18.71 3.40 7.29
N LEU A 34 -18.45 2.59 6.26
CA LEU A 34 -19.49 1.81 5.64
C LEU A 34 -19.96 0.70 6.57
N THR A 35 -19.07 0.15 7.34
CA THR A 35 -19.43 -0.89 8.29
C THR A 35 -20.39 -0.33 9.33
N LEU A 36 -20.11 0.88 9.78
CA LEU A 36 -20.98 1.49 10.79
C LEU A 36 -22.35 1.81 10.25
N THR A 37 -22.45 2.20 9.01
CA THR A 37 -23.76 2.52 8.45
C THR A 37 -24.50 1.27 8.00
N GLY A 38 -23.79 0.17 7.84
CA GLY A 38 -24.41 -1.07 7.43
C GLY A 38 -24.93 -1.04 6.02
N SER A 39 -24.42 -0.15 5.19
CA SER A 39 -25.05 -0.04 3.95
C SER A 39 -24.43 -0.90 2.91
N ASP A 40 -24.02 -0.84 1.98
CA ASP A 40 -23.65 -1.50 0.78
C ASP A 40 -22.61 -2.60 0.97
N GLN A 41 -23.04 -3.82 1.06
CA GLN A 41 -22.15 -4.95 1.21
C GLN A 41 -21.24 -5.16 0.03
N LEU A 42 -21.71 -4.86 -1.15
CA LEU A 42 -20.89 -5.02 -2.33
C LEU A 42 -19.75 -4.01 -2.35
N ALA A 43 -20.04 -2.78 -1.99
CA ALA A 43 -19.02 -1.76 -1.92
C ALA A 43 -17.99 -2.14 -0.84
N LEU A 44 -18.48 -2.65 0.28
CA LEU A 44 -17.58 -3.07 1.33
C LEU A 44 -16.65 -4.16 0.86
N SER A 45 -17.18 -5.13 0.16
CA SER A 45 -16.39 -6.22 -0.36
C SER A 45 -15.31 -5.73 -1.29
N ARG A 46 -15.64 -4.80 -2.16
CA ARG A 46 -14.69 -4.25 -3.09
C ARG A 46 -13.58 -3.47 -2.39
N LEU A 47 -13.97 -2.71 -1.39
CA LEU A 47 -12.99 -1.92 -0.65
C LEU A 47 -12.04 -2.83 0.13
N LYS A 48 -12.58 -3.89 0.72
CA LYS A 48 -11.73 -4.83 1.45
C LYS A 48 -10.76 -5.54 0.51
N LYS A 49 -11.22 -5.88 -0.69
CA LYS A 49 -10.37 -6.52 -1.65
C LYS A 49 -9.25 -5.58 -2.07
N ARG A 50 -9.60 -4.31 -2.32
CA ARG A 50 -8.60 -3.32 -2.69
C ARG A 50 -7.59 -3.12 -1.57
N LYS A 51 -8.06 -3.12 -0.33
CA LYS A 51 -7.18 -2.94 0.81
C LYS A 51 -6.17 -4.09 0.88
N LEU A 52 -6.61 -5.32 0.62
CA LEU A 52 -5.69 -6.44 0.63
C LEU A 52 -4.66 -6.34 -0.48
N GLN A 53 -5.06 -5.86 -1.65
CA GLN A 53 -4.12 -5.66 -2.74
C GLN A 53 -3.07 -4.62 -2.37
N LEU A 54 -3.49 -3.54 -1.74
CA LEU A 54 -2.56 -2.51 -1.32
C LEU A 54 -1.59 -3.06 -0.27
N LYS A 55 -2.10 -3.85 0.64
CA LYS A 55 -1.26 -4.43 1.67
C LYS A 55 -0.18 -5.31 1.04
N ASP A 56 -0.55 -6.09 0.03
CA ASP A 56 0.41 -6.94 -0.65
C ASP A 56 1.46 -6.11 -1.36
N GLU A 57 1.05 -5.04 -2.03
CA GLU A 57 1.99 -4.19 -2.73
C GLU A 57 2.93 -3.50 -1.75
N ILE A 58 2.40 -3.04 -0.64
CA ILE A 58 3.22 -2.41 0.38
C ILE A 58 4.26 -3.40 0.89
N ALA A 59 3.84 -4.62 1.14
CA ALA A 59 4.76 -5.64 1.64
C ALA A 59 5.86 -5.93 0.63
N GLU A 60 5.52 -5.96 -0.65
CA GLU A 60 6.51 -6.21 -1.68
C GLU A 60 7.53 -5.09 -1.74
N ILE A 61 7.08 -3.85 -1.66
CA ILE A 61 7.99 -2.73 -1.73
C ILE A 61 8.88 -2.69 -0.49
N ASN A 62 8.30 -2.97 0.66
CA ASN A 62 9.10 -2.99 1.88
C ASN A 62 10.17 -4.07 1.80
N THR A 63 9.84 -5.22 1.26
CA THR A 63 10.80 -6.28 1.11
C THR A 63 11.93 -5.85 0.17
N ALA A 64 11.58 -5.18 -0.89
CA ALA A 64 12.58 -4.71 -1.84
C ALA A 64 13.49 -3.63 -1.24
N LEU A 65 12.92 -2.76 -0.42
CA LEU A 65 13.73 -1.71 0.15
C LEU A 65 14.54 -2.16 1.36
N LEU A 66 14.09 -3.19 2.05
CA LEU A 66 14.80 -3.65 3.22
C LEU A 66 15.09 -5.12 3.11
N PRO A 67 15.85 -5.53 2.19
CA PRO A 67 16.07 -6.91 1.91
C PRO A 67 16.71 -7.69 2.98
N ASP A 68 17.43 -7.19 3.81
CA ASP A 68 18.04 -7.93 4.67
C ASP A 68 17.60 -7.99 5.92
N ILE A 69 16.62 -7.76 6.29
CA ILE A 69 16.13 -7.87 7.44
C ILE A 69 16.20 -9.01 8.04
N ILE A 70 16.30 -9.90 7.89
CA ILE A 70 16.32 -11.03 8.40
C ILE A 70 16.79 -11.32 9.39
N ALA A 71 17.22 -11.17 9.72
CA ALA A 71 17.65 -11.53 10.83
C ALA A 71 17.70 -12.47 11.21
#